data_42fab4103eeba67b0d5e15563532f34c
#
_entry.id   42fab4103eeba67b0d5e15563532f34c
#
_cell.length_a   1.000
_cell.length_b   1.000
_cell.length_c   1.000
_cell.angle_alpha   90.00
_cell.angle_beta   90.00
_cell.angle_gamma   90.00
#
_symmetry.space_group_name_H-M   'P 1'
#
loop_
_entity.id
_entity.type
_entity.pdbx_description
1 polymer ?
#
loop_
_entity_poly.entity_id
_entity_poly.type
_entity_poly.pdbx_seq_one_letter_code
_entity_poly.pdbx_strand_id
1 'polypeptide(L)'
;MRRCGFVVWLVLACLTSDALQQYREKNINDCPNCVDEHSSNLAASRWTMPLLKLGEKRYYLGIFFKANWYRASQYCRYHGMHLASIASQEENDRLEKHIKDFGLGHEHFWTSGTDQAEEGTFFWMANGRPITFENWNVGEPNNFRYENGEEEHCLELWNRDGKGLKWNDSPCSFETFFVCEVQ
;
A
#
# COMPACT_ATOMS: atom_id res chain seq x y z
N MET A 1 25.96 -20.77 57.65
CA MET A 1 25.01 -21.05 56.54
C MET A 1 24.26 -19.79 56.14
N ARG A 2 24.14 -19.56 54.84
CA ARG A 2 23.37 -18.45 54.20
C ARG A 2 24.02 -17.06 54.11
N ARG A 3 24.94 -16.89 53.16
CA ARG A 3 25.19 -15.59 52.52
C ARG A 3 25.89 -15.78 51.16
N CYS A 4 25.32 -16.59 50.25
CA CYS A 4 25.84 -16.74 48.88
C CYS A 4 24.79 -16.56 47.75
N GLY A 5 23.61 -16.09 48.07
CA GLY A 5 22.53 -16.03 47.05
C GLY A 5 22.36 -14.68 46.34
N PHE A 6 22.84 -13.58 46.91
CA PHE A 6 22.52 -12.24 46.36
C PHE A 6 23.56 -11.69 45.36
N VAL A 7 24.82 -12.12 45.48
CA VAL A 7 25.90 -11.60 44.63
C VAL A 7 25.86 -12.23 43.23
N VAL A 8 25.43 -13.50 43.13
CA VAL A 8 25.37 -14.22 41.83
C VAL A 8 24.29 -13.65 40.89
N TRP A 9 23.17 -13.17 41.44
CA TRP A 9 22.09 -12.58 40.61
C TRP A 9 22.45 -11.20 40.03
N LEU A 10 23.18 -10.37 40.79
CA LEU A 10 23.60 -9.05 40.31
C LEU A 10 24.69 -9.13 39.22
N VAL A 11 25.61 -10.10 39.34
CA VAL A 11 26.64 -10.30 38.34
C VAL A 11 26.09 -10.88 37.04
N LEU A 12 25.10 -11.79 37.12
CA LEU A 12 24.42 -12.32 35.95
C LEU A 12 23.57 -11.25 35.23
N ALA A 13 22.94 -10.33 35.97
CA ALA A 13 22.20 -9.24 35.40
C ALA A 13 23.08 -8.20 34.67
N CYS A 14 24.27 -7.90 35.23
CA CYS A 14 25.25 -7.03 34.57
C CYS A 14 25.88 -7.69 33.33
N LEU A 15 26.20 -8.98 33.37
CA LEU A 15 26.78 -9.69 32.22
C LEU A 15 25.78 -9.80 31.04
N THR A 16 24.47 -9.93 31.33
CA THR A 16 23.45 -9.94 30.28
C THR A 16 23.23 -8.56 29.68
N SER A 17 23.37 -7.49 30.45
CA SER A 17 23.27 -6.12 29.96
C SER A 17 24.44 -5.77 29.03
N ASP A 18 25.67 -6.08 29.43
CA ASP A 18 26.87 -5.81 28.63
C ASP A 18 26.91 -6.70 27.35
N ALA A 19 26.51 -7.96 27.47
CA ALA A 19 26.43 -8.88 26.33
C ALA A 19 25.36 -8.45 25.30
N LEU A 20 24.21 -7.94 25.75
CA LEU A 20 23.16 -7.38 24.86
C LEU A 20 23.62 -6.08 24.22
N GLN A 21 24.36 -5.24 24.92
CA GLN A 21 24.92 -4.00 24.40
C GLN A 21 26.00 -4.27 23.37
N GLN A 22 26.89 -5.19 23.63
CA GLN A 22 27.96 -5.63 22.73
C GLN A 22 27.38 -6.38 21.49
N TYR A 23 26.29 -7.15 21.66
CA TYR A 23 25.58 -7.77 20.54
C TYR A 23 24.88 -6.72 19.65
N ARG A 24 24.34 -5.66 20.25
CA ARG A 24 23.70 -4.55 19.54
C ARG A 24 24.71 -3.73 18.73
N GLU A 25 25.89 -3.44 19.30
CA GLU A 25 26.96 -2.70 18.61
C GLU A 25 27.60 -3.51 17.48
N LYS A 26 27.74 -4.84 17.64
CA LYS A 26 28.33 -5.71 16.61
C LYS A 26 27.45 -5.88 15.40
N ASN A 27 26.11 -5.94 15.59
CA ASN A 27 25.17 -6.10 14.48
C ASN A 27 24.95 -4.82 13.66
N ILE A 28 25.22 -3.65 14.21
CA ILE A 28 25.12 -2.38 13.49
C ILE A 28 26.25 -2.23 12.47
N ASN A 29 27.44 -2.75 12.78
CA ASN A 29 28.61 -2.62 11.91
C ASN A 29 28.74 -3.71 10.83
N ASP A 30 27.99 -4.83 10.94
CA ASP A 30 28.05 -5.97 10.00
C ASP A 30 26.91 -5.98 8.97
N CYS A 31 26.06 -4.95 8.93
CA CYS A 31 24.98 -4.84 7.95
C CYS A 31 25.36 -3.79 6.89
N PRO A 32 25.99 -4.17 5.75
CA PRO A 32 26.40 -3.20 4.73
C PRO A 32 25.22 -2.46 4.07
N ASN A 33 23.98 -2.82 4.37
CA ASN A 33 22.75 -2.18 3.90
C ASN A 33 21.81 -1.72 5.04
N CYS A 34 22.26 -1.72 6.30
CA CYS A 34 21.51 -1.09 7.39
C CYS A 34 21.76 0.41 7.34
N VAL A 35 20.79 1.17 6.88
CA VAL A 35 20.83 2.64 6.86
C VAL A 35 20.46 3.14 8.25
N ASP A 36 21.37 3.85 8.92
CA ASP A 36 21.12 4.51 10.21
C ASP A 36 19.91 5.45 10.10
N GLU A 37 18.92 5.28 10.97
CA GLU A 37 17.74 6.16 11.07
C GLU A 37 18.06 7.61 11.46
N HIS A 38 19.32 7.96 11.68
CA HIS A 38 19.77 9.30 12.09
C HIS A 38 20.27 10.18 10.95
N SER A 39 20.23 9.73 9.69
CA SER A 39 20.57 10.58 8.56
C SER A 39 19.35 11.30 8.04
N SER A 40 18.98 12.39 8.68
CA SER A 40 17.88 13.29 8.29
C SER A 40 17.99 13.92 6.88
N ASN A 41 19.07 13.65 6.16
CA ASN A 41 19.32 14.20 4.81
C ASN A 41 19.08 13.18 3.67
N LEU A 42 18.81 11.90 3.95
CA LEU A 42 18.49 10.91 2.92
C LEU A 42 16.97 10.77 2.64
N ALA A 43 16.13 11.36 3.49
CA ALA A 43 14.67 11.36 3.26
C ALA A 43 14.23 12.23 2.08
N ALA A 44 15.06 13.20 1.66
CA ALA A 44 14.72 14.15 0.58
C ALA A 44 14.90 13.57 -0.83
N SER A 45 15.63 12.45 -1.01
CA SER A 45 15.89 11.87 -2.34
C SER A 45 14.98 10.70 -2.71
N ARG A 46 14.10 10.26 -1.81
CA ARG A 46 13.26 9.06 -2.03
C ARG A 46 12.10 9.26 -3.01
N TRP A 47 11.72 10.48 -3.31
CA TRP A 47 10.53 10.76 -4.10
C TRP A 47 10.80 11.82 -5.17
N THR A 48 11.41 11.41 -6.26
CA THR A 48 11.56 12.28 -7.46
C THR A 48 10.32 12.26 -8.35
N MET A 49 9.27 11.49 -8.00
CA MET A 49 8.04 11.46 -8.77
C MET A 49 7.04 12.49 -8.27
N PRO A 50 6.43 13.25 -9.18
CA PRO A 50 5.41 14.22 -8.79
C PRO A 50 4.22 13.52 -8.18
N LEU A 51 3.92 13.82 -6.91
CA LEU A 51 2.71 13.38 -6.25
C LEU A 51 1.56 14.31 -6.63
N LEU A 52 0.43 13.74 -7.02
CA LEU A 52 -0.81 14.51 -7.13
C LEU A 52 -1.30 14.87 -5.73
N LYS A 53 -1.37 16.17 -5.40
CA LYS A 53 -1.94 16.63 -4.13
C LYS A 53 -3.42 16.96 -4.29
N LEU A 54 -4.27 16.38 -3.43
CA LEU A 54 -5.71 16.63 -3.34
C LEU A 54 -6.12 16.80 -1.87
N GLY A 55 -6.35 18.05 -1.44
CA GLY A 55 -6.60 18.31 -0.02
C GLY A 55 -5.43 17.81 0.85
N GLU A 56 -5.73 16.96 1.81
CA GLU A 56 -4.74 16.33 2.69
C GLU A 56 -4.08 15.09 2.07
N LYS A 57 -4.71 14.50 1.03
CA LYS A 57 -4.18 13.30 0.38
C LYS A 57 -3.14 13.63 -0.69
N ARG A 58 -2.20 12.70 -0.87
CA ARG A 58 -1.23 12.74 -1.96
C ARG A 58 -1.21 11.39 -2.65
N TYR A 59 -1.31 11.37 -3.97
CA TYR A 59 -1.37 10.15 -4.76
C TYR A 59 -0.07 9.94 -5.54
N TYR A 60 0.39 8.71 -5.54
CA TYR A 60 1.54 8.21 -6.28
C TYR A 60 1.05 7.19 -7.32
N LEU A 61 1.44 7.35 -8.57
CA LEU A 61 1.16 6.36 -9.61
C LEU A 61 2.27 5.33 -9.69
N GLY A 62 1.93 4.08 -9.35
CA GLY A 62 2.81 2.92 -9.46
C GLY A 62 2.84 2.38 -10.89
N ILE A 63 3.59 3.04 -11.78
CA ILE A 63 3.59 2.79 -13.23
C ILE A 63 4.89 2.18 -13.75
N PHE A 64 5.85 1.87 -12.88
CA PHE A 64 7.11 1.26 -13.30
C PHE A 64 7.02 -0.24 -13.54
N PHE A 65 6.02 -0.89 -12.95
CA PHE A 65 5.74 -2.31 -13.11
C PHE A 65 4.27 -2.58 -12.85
N LYS A 66 3.75 -3.66 -13.41
CA LYS A 66 2.42 -4.17 -13.10
C LYS A 66 2.54 -5.18 -11.95
N ALA A 67 1.54 -5.21 -11.09
CA ALA A 67 1.47 -6.08 -9.92
C ALA A 67 0.04 -6.55 -9.69
N ASN A 68 -0.13 -7.71 -9.08
CA ASN A 68 -1.43 -8.09 -8.56
C ASN A 68 -1.78 -7.23 -7.33
N TRP A 69 -3.05 -7.26 -6.94
CA TRP A 69 -3.57 -6.39 -5.90
C TRP A 69 -2.80 -6.49 -4.56
N TYR A 70 -2.41 -7.71 -4.18
CA TYR A 70 -1.65 -7.95 -2.95
C TYR A 70 -0.24 -7.37 -3.01
N ARG A 71 0.46 -7.56 -4.13
CA ARG A 71 1.79 -6.99 -4.33
C ARG A 71 1.78 -5.48 -4.44
N ALA A 72 0.75 -4.92 -5.09
CA ALA A 72 0.53 -3.48 -5.14
C ALA A 72 0.31 -2.90 -3.73
N SER A 73 -0.55 -3.55 -2.92
CA SER A 73 -0.77 -3.19 -1.53
C SER A 73 0.51 -3.28 -0.69
N GLN A 74 1.28 -4.37 -0.84
CA GLN A 74 2.56 -4.54 -0.16
C GLN A 74 3.56 -3.44 -0.54
N TYR A 75 3.65 -3.09 -1.83
CA TYR A 75 4.52 -2.03 -2.31
C TYR A 75 4.18 -0.69 -1.68
N CYS A 76 2.91 -0.27 -1.72
CA CYS A 76 2.47 0.98 -1.09
C CYS A 76 2.82 0.98 0.41
N ARG A 77 2.51 -0.10 1.13
CA ARG A 77 2.81 -0.23 2.57
C ARG A 77 4.29 -0.15 2.89
N TYR A 78 5.13 -0.83 2.13
CA TYR A 78 6.58 -0.80 2.30
C TYR A 78 7.15 0.62 2.17
N HIS A 79 6.51 1.44 1.35
CA HIS A 79 6.90 2.84 1.15
C HIS A 79 6.15 3.84 2.05
N GLY A 80 5.46 3.37 3.11
CA GLY A 80 4.73 4.21 4.06
C GLY A 80 3.45 4.82 3.48
N MET A 81 2.88 4.19 2.47
CA MET A 81 1.61 4.55 1.81
C MET A 81 0.59 3.43 1.93
N HIS A 82 -0.59 3.63 1.38
CA HIS A 82 -1.60 2.60 1.17
C HIS A 82 -2.03 2.59 -0.29
N LEU A 83 -2.69 1.52 -0.77
CA LEU A 83 -3.48 1.63 -2.00
C LEU A 83 -4.55 2.70 -1.81
N ALA A 84 -4.86 3.44 -2.86
CA ALA A 84 -5.73 4.61 -2.80
C ALA A 84 -7.16 4.27 -2.40
N SER A 85 -7.78 5.18 -1.65
CA SER A 85 -9.22 5.26 -1.43
C SER A 85 -9.77 6.52 -2.08
N ILE A 86 -10.94 6.42 -2.75
CA ILE A 86 -11.56 7.52 -3.48
C ILE A 86 -12.90 7.83 -2.83
N ALA A 87 -13.02 8.97 -2.19
CA ALA A 87 -14.16 9.32 -1.35
C ALA A 87 -15.14 10.32 -2.02
N SER A 88 -14.80 10.86 -3.18
CA SER A 88 -15.64 11.86 -3.87
C SER A 88 -15.44 11.86 -5.37
N GLN A 89 -16.41 12.45 -6.09
CA GLN A 89 -16.30 12.68 -7.52
C GLN A 89 -15.11 13.57 -7.87
N GLU A 90 -14.83 14.60 -7.07
CA GLU A 90 -13.67 15.48 -7.28
C GLU A 90 -12.34 14.71 -7.22
N GLU A 91 -12.17 13.82 -6.23
CA GLU A 91 -11.00 12.96 -6.14
C GLU A 91 -10.86 12.07 -7.37
N ASN A 92 -11.95 11.44 -7.79
CA ASN A 92 -11.98 10.57 -8.97
C ASN A 92 -11.57 11.32 -10.23
N ASP A 93 -12.19 12.48 -10.51
CA ASP A 93 -11.95 13.27 -11.71
C ASP A 93 -10.52 13.81 -11.77
N ARG A 94 -10.00 14.25 -10.63
CA ARG A 94 -8.62 14.76 -10.54
C ARG A 94 -7.59 13.66 -10.72
N LEU A 95 -7.85 12.47 -10.16
CA LEU A 95 -7.00 11.30 -10.33
C LEU A 95 -7.03 10.82 -11.79
N GLU A 96 -8.21 10.74 -12.39
CA GLU A 96 -8.37 10.43 -13.80
C GLU A 96 -7.59 11.39 -14.70
N LYS A 97 -7.74 12.70 -14.46
CA LYS A 97 -7.00 13.72 -15.22
C LYS A 97 -5.50 13.51 -15.08
N HIS A 98 -5.02 13.25 -13.88
CA HIS A 98 -3.60 13.02 -13.62
C HIS A 98 -3.07 11.79 -14.38
N ILE A 99 -3.81 10.68 -14.36
CA ILE A 99 -3.48 9.47 -15.12
C ILE A 99 -3.46 9.75 -16.62
N LYS A 100 -4.44 10.51 -17.13
CA LYS A 100 -4.49 10.90 -18.55
C LYS A 100 -3.33 11.81 -18.95
N ASP A 101 -2.94 12.74 -18.09
CA ASP A 101 -1.80 13.65 -18.34
C ASP A 101 -0.47 12.87 -18.48
N PHE A 102 -0.35 11.68 -17.87
CA PHE A 102 0.75 10.73 -18.08
C PHE A 102 0.61 9.87 -19.35
N GLY A 103 -0.46 10.03 -20.13
CA GLY A 103 -0.72 9.22 -21.33
C GLY A 103 -1.24 7.81 -21.03
N LEU A 104 -1.68 7.55 -19.81
CA LEU A 104 -2.06 6.22 -19.32
C LEU A 104 -3.58 6.03 -19.14
N GLY A 105 -4.38 6.91 -19.74
CA GLY A 105 -5.84 6.90 -19.61
C GLY A 105 -6.56 5.65 -20.14
N HIS A 106 -5.86 4.71 -20.75
CA HIS A 106 -6.36 3.43 -21.25
C HIS A 106 -5.87 2.22 -20.42
N GLU A 107 -5.01 2.46 -19.44
CA GLU A 107 -4.49 1.43 -18.55
C GLU A 107 -5.43 1.21 -17.35
N HIS A 108 -5.20 0.09 -16.67
CA HIS A 108 -5.91 -0.28 -15.45
C HIS A 108 -5.10 0.07 -14.22
N PHE A 109 -5.77 0.42 -13.12
CA PHE A 109 -5.11 0.82 -11.87
C PHE A 109 -5.81 0.24 -10.65
N TRP A 110 -5.11 -0.55 -9.87
CA TRP A 110 -5.60 -1.01 -8.57
C TRP A 110 -5.81 0.15 -7.60
N THR A 111 -6.91 0.05 -6.85
CA THR A 111 -7.19 0.85 -5.65
C THR A 111 -7.27 -0.05 -4.43
N SER A 112 -7.60 0.47 -3.24
CA SER A 112 -7.76 -0.34 -2.04
C SER A 112 -9.15 -0.95 -1.85
N GLY A 113 -10.06 -0.75 -2.80
CA GLY A 113 -11.42 -1.27 -2.74
C GLY A 113 -11.44 -2.80 -2.88
N THR A 114 -12.26 -3.46 -2.07
CA THR A 114 -12.45 -4.92 -2.13
C THR A 114 -13.72 -5.33 -1.38
N ASP A 115 -14.33 -6.43 -1.80
CA ASP A 115 -15.43 -7.10 -1.11
C ASP A 115 -15.08 -8.53 -0.68
N GLN A 116 -13.78 -8.87 -0.64
CA GLN A 116 -13.32 -10.21 -0.22
C GLN A 116 -13.83 -10.65 1.16
N ALA A 117 -14.21 -9.73 2.04
CA ALA A 117 -14.75 -10.06 3.35
C ALA A 117 -16.21 -10.49 3.28
N GLU A 118 -16.99 -9.91 2.38
CA GLU A 118 -18.41 -10.17 2.14
C GLU A 118 -18.78 -9.72 0.73
N GLU A 119 -19.15 -10.68 -0.10
CA GLU A 119 -19.53 -10.48 -1.50
C GLU A 119 -20.54 -9.36 -1.69
N GLY A 120 -20.24 -8.43 -2.61
CA GLY A 120 -21.06 -7.26 -2.90
C GLY A 120 -20.97 -6.12 -1.87
N THR A 121 -20.24 -6.32 -0.77
CA THR A 121 -20.06 -5.30 0.28
C THR A 121 -18.65 -4.71 0.19
N PHE A 122 -18.46 -3.77 -0.74
CA PHE A 122 -17.17 -3.13 -0.96
C PHE A 122 -16.79 -2.16 0.15
N PHE A 123 -15.51 -2.22 0.54
CA PHE A 123 -14.90 -1.30 1.49
C PHE A 123 -13.47 -0.95 1.07
N TRP A 124 -12.93 0.13 1.60
CA TRP A 124 -11.55 0.53 1.41
C TRP A 124 -10.64 -0.19 2.40
N MET A 125 -9.85 -1.16 1.96
CA MET A 125 -8.89 -1.88 2.81
C MET A 125 -7.85 -0.94 3.45
N ALA A 126 -7.57 0.19 2.82
CA ALA A 126 -6.61 1.18 3.32
C ALA A 126 -6.98 1.76 4.69
N ASN A 127 -8.27 2.02 4.93
CA ASN A 127 -8.77 2.71 6.12
C ASN A 127 -9.95 2.00 6.81
N GLY A 128 -10.41 0.86 6.28
CA GLY A 128 -11.51 0.06 6.81
C GLY A 128 -12.90 0.69 6.66
N ARG A 129 -13.05 1.78 5.90
CA ARG A 129 -14.33 2.45 5.71
C ARG A 129 -15.14 1.83 4.58
N PRO A 130 -16.47 1.74 4.71
CA PRO A 130 -17.33 1.34 3.61
C PRO A 130 -17.22 2.33 2.45
N ILE A 131 -17.44 1.86 1.22
CA ILE A 131 -17.54 2.71 0.05
C ILE A 131 -18.88 3.43 0.11
N THR A 132 -18.86 4.76 0.08
CA THR A 132 -20.05 5.62 0.12
C THR A 132 -20.21 6.50 -1.13
N PHE A 133 -19.13 6.73 -1.85
CA PHE A 133 -19.11 7.33 -3.19
C PHE A 133 -18.78 6.22 -4.18
N GLU A 134 -19.52 6.14 -5.27
CA GLU A 134 -19.40 5.11 -6.29
C GLU A 134 -19.23 5.70 -7.69
N ASN A 135 -18.43 5.05 -8.53
CA ASN A 135 -18.23 5.45 -9.92
C ASN A 135 -18.07 4.21 -10.82
N TRP A 136 -18.88 3.17 -10.54
CA TRP A 136 -18.84 1.92 -11.27
C TRP A 136 -19.13 2.10 -12.78
N ASN A 137 -18.52 1.26 -13.61
CA ASN A 137 -18.97 1.06 -14.99
C ASN A 137 -20.40 0.52 -15.01
N VAL A 138 -21.07 0.70 -16.13
CA VAL A 138 -22.42 0.14 -16.33
C VAL A 138 -22.36 -1.39 -16.27
N GLY A 139 -23.07 -1.96 -15.30
CA GLY A 139 -23.14 -3.39 -15.07
C GLY A 139 -22.14 -3.92 -14.06
N GLU A 140 -21.28 -3.05 -13.48
CA GLU A 140 -20.34 -3.39 -12.41
C GLU A 140 -20.85 -2.90 -11.04
N PRO A 141 -20.41 -3.52 -9.93
CA PRO A 141 -19.63 -4.75 -9.87
C PRO A 141 -20.47 -5.96 -10.29
N ASN A 142 -19.87 -6.90 -11.03
CA ASN A 142 -20.60 -8.05 -11.56
C ASN A 142 -20.15 -9.41 -11.03
N ASN A 143 -19.04 -9.44 -10.25
CA ASN A 143 -18.40 -10.64 -9.73
C ASN A 143 -18.29 -11.75 -10.79
N PHE A 144 -17.72 -11.41 -11.94
CA PHE A 144 -17.59 -12.37 -13.03
C PHE A 144 -16.73 -13.57 -12.58
N ARG A 145 -17.24 -14.76 -12.84
CA ARG A 145 -16.54 -16.00 -12.53
C ARG A 145 -15.85 -16.54 -13.76
N TYR A 146 -14.51 -16.61 -13.69
CA TYR A 146 -13.67 -17.15 -14.73
C TYR A 146 -13.70 -18.68 -14.80
N GLU A 147 -13.30 -19.26 -15.93
CA GLU A 147 -13.27 -20.72 -16.13
C GLU A 147 -12.35 -21.44 -15.12
N ASN A 148 -11.30 -20.79 -14.65
CA ASN A 148 -10.40 -21.30 -13.61
C ASN A 148 -11.00 -21.23 -12.20
N GLY A 149 -12.21 -20.69 -12.06
CA GLY A 149 -12.93 -20.55 -10.80
C GLY A 149 -12.60 -19.28 -10.02
N GLU A 150 -11.74 -18.39 -10.54
CA GLU A 150 -11.53 -17.07 -9.93
C GLU A 150 -12.76 -16.19 -10.07
N GLU A 151 -13.01 -15.39 -9.07
CA GLU A 151 -14.05 -14.36 -8.98
C GLU A 151 -13.42 -12.99 -8.82
N GLU A 152 -14.20 -11.94 -9.06
CA GLU A 152 -13.75 -10.55 -9.06
C GLU A 152 -14.05 -9.90 -7.71
N HIS A 153 -13.02 -9.56 -6.94
CA HIS A 153 -13.16 -9.01 -5.59
C HIS A 153 -12.29 -7.78 -5.35
N CYS A 154 -11.54 -7.31 -6.33
CA CYS A 154 -10.62 -6.19 -6.19
C CYS A 154 -10.97 -5.06 -7.14
N LEU A 155 -11.09 -3.84 -6.59
CA LEU A 155 -11.52 -2.67 -7.33
C LEU A 155 -10.37 -2.05 -8.13
N GLU A 156 -10.57 -1.94 -9.43
CA GLU A 156 -9.70 -1.22 -10.33
C GLU A 156 -10.38 -0.01 -10.98
N LEU A 157 -9.58 0.93 -11.43
CA LEU A 157 -9.98 1.99 -12.33
C LEU A 157 -9.75 1.53 -13.77
N TRP A 158 -10.77 1.58 -14.62
CA TRP A 158 -10.69 1.15 -15.99
C TRP A 158 -11.49 2.05 -16.94
N ASN A 159 -10.87 2.41 -18.06
CA ASN A 159 -11.54 3.17 -19.12
C ASN A 159 -11.98 2.23 -20.26
N ARG A 160 -13.02 1.41 -19.98
CA ARG A 160 -13.52 0.38 -20.92
C ARG A 160 -14.05 0.95 -22.24
N ASP A 161 -14.79 2.03 -22.19
CA ASP A 161 -15.56 2.57 -23.32
C ASP A 161 -15.15 3.98 -23.73
N GLY A 162 -13.99 4.46 -23.32
CA GLY A 162 -13.48 5.80 -23.66
C GLY A 162 -14.18 6.95 -22.93
N LYS A 163 -15.07 6.66 -21.98
CA LYS A 163 -15.87 7.68 -21.25
C LYS A 163 -15.20 8.14 -19.95
N GLY A 164 -13.99 7.72 -19.70
CA GLY A 164 -13.23 8.04 -18.50
C GLY A 164 -12.96 6.81 -17.65
N LEU A 165 -12.14 7.02 -16.60
CA LEU A 165 -11.82 5.97 -15.66
C LEU A 165 -13.04 5.71 -14.76
N LYS A 166 -13.66 4.57 -14.97
CA LYS A 166 -14.74 4.04 -14.16
C LYS A 166 -14.22 2.91 -13.29
N TRP A 167 -15.03 2.49 -12.34
CA TRP A 167 -14.69 1.40 -11.44
C TRP A 167 -15.16 0.06 -12.00
N ASN A 168 -14.34 -0.94 -11.78
CA ASN A 168 -14.58 -2.33 -12.13
C ASN A 168 -14.09 -3.22 -11.00
N ASP A 169 -14.77 -4.32 -10.74
CA ASP A 169 -14.21 -5.41 -9.96
C ASP A 169 -13.40 -6.32 -10.89
N SER A 170 -12.32 -6.89 -10.39
CA SER A 170 -11.42 -7.76 -11.16
C SER A 170 -10.79 -8.80 -10.23
N PRO A 171 -10.31 -9.94 -10.79
CA PRO A 171 -9.59 -10.92 -9.99
C PRO A 171 -8.35 -10.30 -9.36
N CYS A 172 -8.21 -10.44 -8.05
CA CYS A 172 -7.09 -9.86 -7.29
C CYS A 172 -5.71 -10.39 -7.72
N SER A 173 -5.68 -11.49 -8.47
CA SER A 173 -4.49 -12.12 -9.05
C SER A 173 -3.98 -11.42 -10.31
N PHE A 174 -4.83 -10.63 -11.01
CA PHE A 174 -4.45 -9.94 -12.23
C PHE A 174 -3.39 -8.89 -11.97
N GLU A 175 -2.51 -8.69 -12.95
CA GLU A 175 -1.42 -7.72 -12.83
C GLU A 175 -1.73 -6.45 -13.63
N THR A 176 -1.81 -5.32 -12.92
CA THR A 176 -2.02 -4.00 -13.50
C THR A 176 -1.20 -2.94 -12.76
N PHE A 177 -1.23 -1.70 -13.23
CA PHE A 177 -0.69 -0.57 -12.49
C PHE A 177 -1.50 -0.31 -11.21
N PHE A 178 -1.07 0.61 -10.39
CA PHE A 178 -1.74 0.87 -9.12
C PHE A 178 -1.58 2.31 -8.66
N VAL A 179 -2.45 2.74 -7.78
CA VAL A 179 -2.37 4.06 -7.16
C VAL A 179 -2.16 3.87 -5.66
N CYS A 180 -1.08 4.47 -5.14
CA CYS A 180 -0.89 4.59 -3.70
C CYS A 180 -1.33 5.98 -3.22
N GLU A 181 -1.78 6.07 -1.96
CA GLU A 181 -2.09 7.33 -1.30
C GLU A 181 -1.27 7.50 -0.01
N VAL A 182 -0.87 8.75 0.26
CA VAL A 182 -0.30 9.22 1.53
C VAL A 182 -1.33 10.10 2.20
N GLN A 183 -1.64 9.80 3.43
CA GLN A 183 -2.47 10.65 4.29
C GLN A 183 -1.60 11.56 5.14
#